data_c3c6161d9adb19855cadf819bba2a5f4
#
_entry.id   c3c6161d9adb19855cadf819bba2a5f4
#
_cell.length_a   1.000
_cell.length_b   1.000
_cell.length_c   1.000
_cell.angle_alpha   90.00
_cell.angle_beta   90.00
_cell.angle_gamma   90.00
#
_symmetry.space_group_name_H-M   'P 1'
#
loop_
_entity.id
_entity.type
_entity.pdbx_description
1 polymer ?
#
loop_
_entity_poly.entity_id
_entity_poly.type
_entity_poly.pdbx_seq_one_letter_code
_entity_poly.pdbx_strand_id
1 'polypeptide(L)'
;MEVQKAELRDLATMGAVVTSILETEAVLSVTVDMGIRLVNGEVGLILMEDKGELKNRICWGVGEQFVKSLFYEDGLDIATYCFQRRTSVLLSDLDIKSPEGIVLQSVMACPIQTQEKCLGVMIVINKFGGGSFSEADVESLSMLLNFVAVAVENANLVKDKLKQQKMAQEMVIAKQVQETILGHGLDHFNGADIGAVYFPAGEVGGDFYDVIKLNENSFFVVLGDVSNKGIPAALIMSACSGVIKSILSVNPGISVSALAETVNRLMVSSIIRQRDMFVTMFYARFDLNEMKLTYCNAGHLPGLFWDNAEQSIVSLQEGGPIVGQFDVRYRQGERDLKPGDRLFLFTDGLTEAADAQNKLFGRQRAEQVFISEIELSPAEFCPRVKEWVDRFSEGAPEESHDDFTIMQVRVK
;
A
#
# COMPACT_ATOMS: atom_id res chain seq x y z
N MET A 1 -8.07 42.77 38.13
CA MET A 1 -8.39 41.36 38.51
C MET A 1 -9.66 40.85 37.89
N GLU A 2 -10.79 41.60 37.85
CA GLU A 2 -12.02 41.15 37.17
C GLU A 2 -11.93 41.23 35.65
N VAL A 3 -11.30 42.25 35.08
CA VAL A 3 -11.08 42.39 33.64
C VAL A 3 -10.20 41.26 33.10
N GLN A 4 -9.10 40.92 33.76
CA GLN A 4 -8.26 39.80 33.41
C GLN A 4 -8.93 38.44 33.47
N LYS A 5 -9.90 38.25 34.40
CA LYS A 5 -10.73 37.03 34.45
C LYS A 5 -11.74 36.93 33.34
N ALA A 6 -12.26 38.07 32.84
CA ALA A 6 -13.15 38.08 31.69
C ALA A 6 -12.38 37.74 30.39
N GLU A 7 -11.22 38.36 30.17
CA GLU A 7 -10.37 38.08 29.00
C GLU A 7 -9.91 36.61 28.93
N LEU A 8 -9.52 36.01 30.08
CA LEU A 8 -9.18 34.59 30.17
C LEU A 8 -10.38 33.65 29.88
N ARG A 9 -11.59 34.04 30.26
CA ARG A 9 -12.80 33.27 29.94
C ARG A 9 -13.14 33.31 28.46
N ASP A 10 -13.00 34.48 27.84
CA ASP A 10 -13.25 34.66 26.40
C ASP A 10 -12.24 33.87 25.58
N LEU A 11 -10.94 33.91 25.93
CA LEU A 11 -9.90 33.10 25.31
C LEU A 11 -10.12 31.61 25.47
N ALA A 12 -10.53 31.13 26.65
CA ALA A 12 -10.85 29.73 26.87
C ALA A 12 -12.07 29.27 26.03
N THR A 13 -13.06 30.16 25.88
CA THR A 13 -14.24 29.89 25.03
C THR A 13 -13.85 29.82 23.54
N MET A 14 -13.02 30.77 23.08
CA MET A 14 -12.47 30.76 21.72
C MET A 14 -11.64 29.50 21.47
N GLY A 15 -10.79 29.10 22.40
CA GLY A 15 -10.01 27.86 22.33
C GLY A 15 -10.89 26.61 22.21
N ALA A 16 -11.98 26.53 23.01
CA ALA A 16 -12.91 25.41 22.94
C ALA A 16 -13.66 25.34 21.60
N VAL A 17 -14.05 26.48 21.03
CA VAL A 17 -14.66 26.53 19.68
C VAL A 17 -13.69 26.06 18.62
N VAL A 18 -12.48 26.58 18.61
CA VAL A 18 -11.47 26.24 17.60
C VAL A 18 -11.10 24.74 17.68
N THR A 19 -10.89 24.20 18.87
CA THR A 19 -10.52 22.79 19.06
C THR A 19 -11.66 21.81 18.77
N SER A 20 -12.90 22.26 18.66
CA SER A 20 -14.03 21.41 18.26
C SER A 20 -14.17 21.23 16.74
N ILE A 21 -13.46 22.03 15.96
CA ILE A 21 -13.51 21.98 14.49
C ILE A 21 -12.53 20.91 13.98
N LEU A 22 -13.05 20.01 13.13
CA LEU A 22 -12.26 18.90 12.58
C LEU A 22 -11.75 19.11 11.15
N GLU A 23 -12.04 20.28 10.57
CA GLU A 23 -11.60 20.63 9.22
C GLU A 23 -10.60 21.79 9.29
N THR A 24 -9.40 21.58 8.77
CA THR A 24 -8.28 22.53 8.87
C THR A 24 -8.64 23.92 8.32
N GLU A 25 -9.26 23.99 7.13
CA GLU A 25 -9.65 25.27 6.52
C GLU A 25 -10.67 26.03 7.35
N ALA A 26 -11.61 25.32 7.97
CA ALA A 26 -12.60 25.92 8.87
C ALA A 26 -11.94 26.44 10.16
N VAL A 27 -10.97 25.70 10.73
CA VAL A 27 -10.16 26.16 11.87
C VAL A 27 -9.48 27.48 11.52
N LEU A 28 -8.77 27.53 10.38
CA LEU A 28 -8.02 28.71 9.97
C LEU A 28 -8.93 29.93 9.70
N SER A 29 -10.08 29.71 9.05
CA SER A 29 -11.06 30.79 8.76
C SER A 29 -11.61 31.42 10.04
N VAL A 30 -12.01 30.58 11.00
CA VAL A 30 -12.50 31.06 12.31
C VAL A 30 -11.37 31.75 13.08
N THR A 31 -10.14 31.25 12.97
CA THR A 31 -8.97 31.84 13.63
C THR A 31 -8.68 33.26 13.15
N VAL A 32 -8.73 33.51 11.84
CA VAL A 32 -8.49 34.88 11.31
C VAL A 32 -9.52 35.86 11.87
N ASP A 33 -10.80 35.52 11.84
CA ASP A 33 -11.87 36.36 12.38
C ASP A 33 -11.70 36.62 13.87
N MET A 34 -11.45 35.57 14.65
CA MET A 34 -11.24 35.67 16.11
C MET A 34 -9.96 36.47 16.44
N GLY A 35 -8.86 36.20 15.74
CA GLY A 35 -7.59 36.87 15.98
C GLY A 35 -7.65 38.38 15.68
N ILE A 36 -8.24 38.76 14.54
CA ILE A 36 -8.46 40.18 14.21
C ILE A 36 -9.28 40.88 15.29
N ARG A 37 -10.39 40.29 15.70
CA ARG A 37 -11.25 40.87 16.77
C ARG A 37 -10.55 40.96 18.11
N LEU A 38 -9.77 39.94 18.48
CA LEU A 38 -9.07 39.86 19.76
C LEU A 38 -8.09 41.01 19.97
N VAL A 39 -7.35 41.38 18.89
CA VAL A 39 -6.33 42.42 18.94
C VAL A 39 -6.80 43.75 18.31
N ASN A 40 -8.08 43.85 17.99
CA ASN A 40 -8.68 45.00 17.31
C ASN A 40 -7.94 45.39 16.01
N GLY A 41 -7.60 44.38 15.20
CA GLY A 41 -6.89 44.52 13.93
C GLY A 41 -7.81 44.88 12.77
N GLU A 42 -7.25 45.44 11.70
CA GLU A 42 -8.01 45.77 10.47
C GLU A 42 -7.96 44.62 9.45
N VAL A 43 -6.80 44.00 9.30
CA VAL A 43 -6.53 42.95 8.32
C VAL A 43 -5.81 41.78 8.96
N GLY A 44 -6.13 40.55 8.56
CA GLY A 44 -5.47 39.34 9.04
C GLY A 44 -5.26 38.32 7.94
N LEU A 45 -4.16 37.60 8.04
CA LEU A 45 -3.86 36.50 7.14
C LEU A 45 -3.12 35.39 7.86
N ILE A 46 -3.29 34.17 7.35
CA ILE A 46 -2.57 32.98 7.84
C ILE A 46 -1.82 32.34 6.68
N LEU A 47 -0.52 32.16 6.90
CA LEU A 47 0.34 31.35 6.04
C LEU A 47 0.65 30.04 6.78
N MET A 48 0.53 28.92 6.06
CA MET A 48 0.85 27.59 6.61
C MET A 48 2.03 26.98 5.84
N GLU A 49 2.81 26.20 6.54
CA GLU A 49 3.90 25.44 5.93
C GLU A 49 3.35 24.36 5.00
N ASP A 50 3.89 24.29 3.79
CA ASP A 50 3.62 23.23 2.81
C ASP A 50 4.90 22.93 2.02
N LYS A 51 5.50 21.77 2.26
CA LYS A 51 6.73 21.26 1.62
C LYS A 51 7.95 22.20 1.76
N GLY A 52 8.10 22.79 2.92
CA GLY A 52 9.23 23.68 3.25
C GLY A 52 9.00 25.15 2.89
N GLU A 53 7.83 25.52 2.35
CA GLU A 53 7.47 26.88 2.00
C GLU A 53 6.23 27.35 2.75
N LEU A 54 6.19 28.63 3.11
CA LEU A 54 4.97 29.25 3.62
C LEU A 54 4.04 29.63 2.48
N LYS A 55 2.82 29.07 2.49
CA LYS A 55 1.75 29.38 1.53
C LYS A 55 0.56 30.02 2.21
N ASN A 56 0.02 31.04 1.57
CA ASN A 56 -1.20 31.67 2.04
C ASN A 56 -2.37 30.68 2.00
N ARG A 57 -3.08 30.56 3.11
CA ARG A 57 -4.32 29.76 3.24
C ARG A 57 -5.55 30.64 3.36
N ILE A 58 -5.47 31.67 4.18
CA ILE A 58 -6.56 32.60 4.41
C ILE A 58 -5.98 34.02 4.32
N CYS A 59 -6.58 34.90 3.53
CA CYS A 59 -6.18 36.28 3.40
C CYS A 59 -7.40 37.18 3.29
N TRP A 60 -7.41 38.21 4.12
CA TRP A 60 -8.41 39.28 4.06
C TRP A 60 -7.70 40.62 3.85
N GLY A 61 -7.86 41.20 2.65
CA GLY A 61 -7.51 42.55 2.35
C GLY A 61 -6.12 42.86 1.78
N VAL A 62 -5.13 41.97 1.94
CA VAL A 62 -3.74 42.17 1.44
C VAL A 62 -3.22 40.90 0.77
N GLY A 63 -2.59 41.04 -0.42
CA GLY A 63 -2.05 39.92 -1.17
C GLY A 63 -0.79 39.30 -0.56
N GLU A 64 -0.59 37.98 -0.74
CA GLU A 64 0.58 37.24 -0.25
C GLU A 64 1.91 37.81 -0.73
N GLN A 65 1.97 38.25 -2.00
CA GLN A 65 3.20 38.80 -2.57
C GLN A 65 3.64 40.09 -1.87
N PHE A 66 2.68 40.88 -1.40
CA PHE A 66 2.99 42.08 -0.67
C PHE A 66 3.58 41.77 0.72
N VAL A 67 3.00 40.78 1.42
CA VAL A 67 3.52 40.34 2.74
C VAL A 67 4.94 39.81 2.61
N LYS A 68 5.22 39.03 1.56
CA LYS A 68 6.58 38.53 1.24
C LYS A 68 7.56 39.64 0.84
N SER A 69 7.09 40.84 0.52
CA SER A 69 7.94 41.99 0.26
C SER A 69 8.31 42.78 1.53
N LEU A 70 7.69 42.48 2.66
CA LEU A 70 8.00 43.12 3.93
C LEU A 70 9.24 42.46 4.56
N PHE A 71 10.43 42.91 4.14
CA PHE A 71 11.68 42.43 4.67
C PHE A 71 11.89 42.87 6.12
N TYR A 72 12.45 41.98 6.90
CA TYR A 72 12.79 42.19 8.31
C TYR A 72 14.30 41.95 8.53
N GLU A 73 14.67 41.24 9.55
CA GLU A 73 16.09 40.92 9.87
C GLU A 73 16.62 39.77 9.01
N ASP A 74 17.91 39.66 8.88
CA ASP A 74 18.63 38.61 8.15
C ASP A 74 18.28 38.52 6.66
N GLY A 75 17.64 39.54 6.05
CA GLY A 75 17.19 39.53 4.66
C GLY A 75 15.95 38.66 4.40
N LEU A 76 15.27 38.20 5.44
CA LEU A 76 14.04 37.44 5.39
C LEU A 76 12.82 38.37 5.41
N ASP A 77 11.71 37.94 4.81
CA ASP A 77 10.43 38.58 5.05
C ASP A 77 9.90 38.27 6.47
N ILE A 78 9.00 39.12 6.96
CA ILE A 78 8.46 39.03 8.33
C ILE A 78 7.84 37.65 8.66
N ALA A 79 7.15 37.03 7.68
CA ALA A 79 6.52 35.74 7.87
C ALA A 79 7.56 34.63 7.99
N THR A 80 8.52 34.61 7.08
CA THR A 80 9.62 33.64 7.07
C THR A 80 10.49 33.76 8.31
N TYR A 81 10.82 34.98 8.74
CA TYR A 81 11.57 35.19 9.99
C TYR A 81 10.81 34.67 11.19
N CYS A 82 9.54 35.07 11.37
CA CYS A 82 8.67 34.61 12.45
C CYS A 82 8.58 33.07 12.49
N PHE A 83 8.41 32.43 11.32
CA PHE A 83 8.31 30.97 11.19
C PHE A 83 9.60 30.25 11.60
N GLN A 84 10.74 30.70 11.03
CA GLN A 84 12.04 30.04 11.26
C GLN A 84 12.56 30.24 12.68
N ARG A 85 12.41 31.47 13.23
CA ARG A 85 12.87 31.80 14.59
C ARG A 85 11.87 31.38 15.67
N ARG A 86 10.64 31.02 15.27
CA ARG A 86 9.55 30.69 16.21
C ARG A 86 9.27 31.80 17.23
N THR A 87 9.40 33.02 16.78
CA THR A 87 9.30 34.22 17.63
C THR A 87 8.34 35.21 16.99
N SER A 88 7.49 35.82 17.79
CA SER A 88 6.60 36.88 17.32
C SER A 88 7.40 38.12 16.93
N VAL A 89 6.93 38.81 15.90
CA VAL A 89 7.54 40.04 15.37
C VAL A 89 6.50 41.16 15.40
N LEU A 90 6.95 42.34 15.87
CA LEU A 90 6.15 43.53 15.98
C LEU A 90 6.85 44.67 15.26
N LEU A 91 6.14 45.29 14.28
CA LEU A 91 6.60 46.47 13.55
C LEU A 91 5.62 47.61 13.77
N SER A 92 6.16 48.78 14.11
CA SER A 92 5.42 50.00 14.39
C SER A 92 5.92 51.15 13.53
N ASP A 93 5.16 52.20 13.46
CA ASP A 93 5.52 53.47 12.79
C ASP A 93 5.91 53.29 11.31
N LEU A 94 5.22 52.35 10.66
CA LEU A 94 5.36 52.12 9.22
C LEU A 94 4.57 53.15 8.42
N ASP A 95 5.09 53.54 7.24
CA ASP A 95 4.40 54.34 6.27
C ASP A 95 4.57 53.67 4.87
N ILE A 96 4.10 52.46 4.78
CA ILE A 96 4.22 51.64 3.55
C ILE A 96 2.85 51.44 2.96
N LYS A 97 2.68 51.81 1.68
CA LYS A 97 1.42 51.62 0.96
C LYS A 97 1.42 50.34 0.17
N SER A 98 0.41 49.46 0.41
CA SER A 98 0.22 48.24 -0.35
C SER A 98 -0.28 48.52 -1.77
N PRO A 99 -0.12 47.60 -2.72
CA PRO A 99 -0.71 47.71 -4.08
C PRO A 99 -2.23 47.89 -4.04
N GLU A 100 -2.90 47.31 -3.04
CA GLU A 100 -4.33 47.38 -2.81
C GLU A 100 -4.77 48.74 -2.19
N GLY A 101 -3.82 49.60 -1.86
CA GLY A 101 -4.08 50.94 -1.33
C GLY A 101 -4.16 51.04 0.19
N ILE A 102 -3.88 49.97 0.93
CA ILE A 102 -3.82 49.96 2.40
C ILE A 102 -2.50 50.61 2.84
N VAL A 103 -2.56 51.57 3.74
CA VAL A 103 -1.37 52.14 4.39
C VAL A 103 -1.06 51.33 5.64
N LEU A 104 0.08 50.69 5.66
CA LEU A 104 0.58 49.95 6.80
C LEU A 104 1.17 50.89 7.82
N GLN A 105 0.63 50.86 9.02
CA GLN A 105 1.13 51.65 10.19
C GLN A 105 1.76 50.72 11.22
N SER A 106 1.17 49.54 11.42
CA SER A 106 1.72 48.53 12.35
C SER A 106 1.41 47.14 11.79
N VAL A 107 2.35 46.21 12.01
CA VAL A 107 2.23 44.80 11.62
C VAL A 107 2.68 43.92 12.79
N MET A 108 1.90 42.90 13.08
CA MET A 108 2.22 41.88 14.07
C MET A 108 2.19 40.51 13.41
N ALA A 109 3.26 39.74 13.55
CA ALA A 109 3.35 38.35 13.08
C ALA A 109 3.56 37.42 14.27
N CYS A 110 2.72 36.43 14.43
CA CYS A 110 2.81 35.44 15.51
C CYS A 110 2.84 34.02 14.95
N PRO A 111 3.71 33.13 15.45
CA PRO A 111 3.81 31.76 14.98
C PRO A 111 2.63 30.93 15.46
N ILE A 112 2.11 30.07 14.59
CA ILE A 112 1.18 28.98 14.89
C ILE A 112 2.05 27.76 15.16
N GLN A 113 2.28 27.41 16.41
CA GLN A 113 3.26 26.38 16.76
C GLN A 113 2.84 25.51 17.93
N THR A 114 3.31 24.27 17.92
CA THR A 114 3.35 23.36 19.07
C THR A 114 4.76 23.40 19.70
N GLN A 115 4.97 22.66 20.78
CA GLN A 115 6.32 22.53 21.36
C GLN A 115 7.32 21.93 20.36
N GLU A 116 6.87 21.05 19.47
CA GLU A 116 7.74 20.31 18.55
C GLU A 116 7.99 21.07 17.25
N LYS A 117 6.96 21.67 16.64
CA LYS A 117 7.04 22.26 15.29
C LYS A 117 6.24 23.56 15.17
N CYS A 118 6.70 24.42 14.27
CA CYS A 118 5.92 25.55 13.77
C CYS A 118 5.12 25.10 12.55
N LEU A 119 3.82 25.38 12.54
CA LEU A 119 2.89 24.99 11.49
C LEU A 119 2.63 26.11 10.49
N GLY A 120 2.83 27.36 10.92
CA GLY A 120 2.55 28.53 10.10
C GLY A 120 2.70 29.81 10.90
N VAL A 121 2.21 30.90 10.30
CA VAL A 121 2.26 32.25 10.88
C VAL A 121 0.93 32.95 10.65
N MET A 122 0.39 33.60 11.68
CA MET A 122 -0.69 34.54 11.54
C MET A 122 -0.10 35.98 11.57
N ILE A 123 -0.50 36.78 10.60
CA ILE A 123 -0.12 38.21 10.52
C ILE A 123 -1.38 39.05 10.66
N VAL A 124 -1.30 40.06 11.51
CA VAL A 124 -2.35 41.09 11.67
C VAL A 124 -1.75 42.43 11.34
N ILE A 125 -2.47 43.22 10.55
CA ILE A 125 -2.02 44.51 10.02
C ILE A 125 -2.99 45.56 10.51
N ASN A 126 -2.42 46.68 10.95
CA ASN A 126 -3.07 47.87 11.47
C ASN A 126 -4.03 47.61 12.65
N LYS A 127 -4.03 48.54 13.59
CA LYS A 127 -4.99 48.53 14.69
C LYS A 127 -6.16 49.44 14.35
N PHE A 128 -7.39 48.94 14.46
CA PHE A 128 -8.61 49.68 14.16
C PHE A 128 -8.67 50.94 15.02
N GLY A 129 -8.91 52.09 14.37
CA GLY A 129 -8.92 53.39 15.04
C GLY A 129 -7.52 54.00 15.22
N GLY A 130 -6.46 53.42 14.68
CA GLY A 130 -5.07 53.93 14.71
C GLY A 130 -4.28 53.43 15.91
N GLY A 131 -2.97 53.71 15.88
CA GLY A 131 -2.00 53.29 16.89
C GLY A 131 -1.28 51.99 16.49
N SER A 132 -0.42 51.52 17.39
CA SER A 132 0.42 50.34 17.19
C SER A 132 0.01 49.18 18.09
N PHE A 133 0.30 47.95 17.67
CA PHE A 133 0.13 46.77 18.50
C PHE A 133 1.11 46.82 19.69
N SER A 134 0.72 46.23 20.80
CA SER A 134 1.51 46.13 22.05
C SER A 134 1.93 44.69 22.32
N GLU A 135 2.87 44.48 23.24
CA GLU A 135 3.25 43.16 23.72
C GLU A 135 2.05 42.39 24.31
N ALA A 136 1.08 43.07 24.93
CA ALA A 136 -0.13 42.45 25.42
C ALA A 136 -1.03 41.90 24.29
N ASP A 137 -1.05 42.58 23.12
CA ASP A 137 -1.74 42.10 21.92
C ASP A 137 -1.06 40.82 21.39
N VAL A 138 0.31 40.80 21.43
CA VAL A 138 1.11 39.63 21.06
C VAL A 138 0.81 38.43 21.97
N GLU A 139 0.80 38.66 23.29
CA GLU A 139 0.47 37.60 24.28
C GLU A 139 -0.92 37.04 24.05
N SER A 140 -1.93 37.88 23.87
CA SER A 140 -3.32 37.48 23.65
C SER A 140 -3.47 36.65 22.37
N LEU A 141 -2.87 37.12 21.28
CA LEU A 141 -2.91 36.40 20.01
C LEU A 141 -2.14 35.07 20.08
N SER A 142 -0.96 35.07 20.72
CA SER A 142 -0.17 33.84 20.90
C SER A 142 -0.90 32.78 21.71
N MET A 143 -1.66 33.16 22.73
CA MET A 143 -2.50 32.23 23.50
C MET A 143 -3.59 31.59 22.61
N LEU A 144 -4.27 32.38 21.76
CA LEU A 144 -5.24 31.85 20.80
C LEU A 144 -4.54 30.89 19.83
N LEU A 145 -3.40 31.28 19.27
CA LEU A 145 -2.68 30.51 18.27
C LEU A 145 -2.14 29.17 18.81
N ASN A 146 -1.87 29.06 20.13
CA ASN A 146 -1.54 27.79 20.74
C ASN A 146 -2.71 26.79 20.66
N PHE A 147 -3.97 27.24 20.89
CA PHE A 147 -5.14 26.39 20.70
C PHE A 147 -5.35 26.04 19.23
N VAL A 148 -5.09 26.99 18.34
CA VAL A 148 -5.18 26.79 16.88
C VAL A 148 -4.19 25.75 16.41
N ALA A 149 -2.94 25.80 16.90
CA ALA A 149 -1.92 24.82 16.55
C ALA A 149 -2.37 23.38 16.91
N VAL A 150 -2.90 23.19 18.11
CA VAL A 150 -3.44 21.89 18.55
C VAL A 150 -4.64 21.49 17.70
N ALA A 151 -5.56 22.42 17.38
CA ALA A 151 -6.73 22.14 16.57
C ALA A 151 -6.35 21.71 15.12
N VAL A 152 -5.42 22.42 14.51
CA VAL A 152 -4.90 22.09 13.17
C VAL A 152 -4.21 20.71 13.17
N GLU A 153 -3.42 20.42 14.17
CA GLU A 153 -2.75 19.12 14.30
C GLU A 153 -3.77 17.99 14.47
N ASN A 154 -4.77 18.16 15.34
CA ASN A 154 -5.85 17.20 15.51
C ASN A 154 -6.68 16.99 14.22
N ALA A 155 -7.02 18.06 13.51
CA ALA A 155 -7.73 17.98 12.24
C ALA A 155 -6.93 17.21 11.17
N ASN A 156 -5.63 17.43 11.09
CA ASN A 156 -4.75 16.68 10.19
C ASN A 156 -4.66 15.21 10.59
N LEU A 157 -4.49 14.88 11.87
CA LEU A 157 -4.48 13.49 12.36
C LEU A 157 -5.79 12.76 12.05
N VAL A 158 -6.95 13.42 12.25
CA VAL A 158 -8.26 12.84 11.91
C VAL A 158 -8.36 12.58 10.40
N LYS A 159 -7.94 13.54 9.58
CA LYS A 159 -7.93 13.40 8.12
C LYS A 159 -7.05 12.22 7.66
N ASP A 160 -5.85 12.09 8.21
CA ASP A 160 -4.93 11.00 7.89
C ASP A 160 -5.50 9.64 8.34
N LYS A 161 -6.10 9.58 9.52
CA LYS A 161 -6.76 8.38 10.03
C LYS A 161 -7.94 7.95 9.14
N LEU A 162 -8.78 8.89 8.71
CA LEU A 162 -9.88 8.60 7.79
C LEU A 162 -9.36 8.09 6.43
N LYS A 163 -8.28 8.68 5.92
CA LYS A 163 -7.64 8.21 4.68
C LYS A 163 -7.10 6.79 4.82
N GLN A 164 -6.44 6.48 5.94
CA GLN A 164 -5.96 5.13 6.23
C GLN A 164 -7.11 4.13 6.35
N GLN A 165 -8.19 4.48 7.05
CA GLN A 165 -9.37 3.63 7.17
C GLN A 165 -10.02 3.34 5.83
N LYS A 166 -10.14 4.36 4.96
CA LYS A 166 -10.67 4.19 3.61
C LYS A 166 -9.79 3.25 2.77
N MET A 167 -8.46 3.44 2.82
CA MET A 167 -7.54 2.53 2.13
C MET A 167 -7.66 1.10 2.64
N ALA A 168 -7.76 0.88 3.95
CA ALA A 168 -7.95 -0.44 4.52
C ALA A 168 -9.26 -1.10 4.04
N GLN A 169 -10.36 -0.34 3.97
CA GLN A 169 -11.62 -0.85 3.43
C GLN A 169 -11.52 -1.22 1.94
N GLU A 170 -10.86 -0.39 1.13
CA GLU A 170 -10.63 -0.68 -0.29
C GLU A 170 -9.79 -1.95 -0.48
N MET A 171 -8.82 -2.20 0.42
CA MET A 171 -8.01 -3.43 0.43
C MET A 171 -8.83 -4.68 0.77
N VAL A 172 -9.73 -4.60 1.74
CA VAL A 172 -10.65 -5.72 2.05
C VAL A 172 -11.51 -6.08 0.84
N ILE A 173 -12.01 -5.08 0.10
CA ILE A 173 -12.79 -5.32 -1.11
C ILE A 173 -11.90 -5.96 -2.21
N ALA A 174 -10.68 -5.46 -2.40
CA ALA A 174 -9.74 -6.03 -3.35
C ALA A 174 -9.43 -7.50 -3.05
N LYS A 175 -9.24 -7.84 -1.77
CA LYS A 175 -9.07 -9.24 -1.31
C LYS A 175 -10.27 -10.11 -1.68
N GLN A 176 -11.48 -9.66 -1.38
CA GLN A 176 -12.70 -10.42 -1.71
C GLN A 176 -12.85 -10.65 -3.23
N VAL A 177 -12.52 -9.65 -4.04
CA VAL A 177 -12.53 -9.79 -5.50
C VAL A 177 -11.47 -10.81 -5.95
N GLN A 178 -10.25 -10.71 -5.40
CA GLN A 178 -9.16 -11.64 -5.69
C GLN A 178 -9.55 -13.08 -5.32
N GLU A 179 -10.09 -13.30 -4.12
CA GLU A 179 -10.59 -14.60 -3.68
C GLU A 179 -11.68 -15.16 -4.59
N THR A 180 -12.54 -14.31 -5.16
CA THR A 180 -13.56 -14.76 -6.13
C THR A 180 -12.94 -15.19 -7.47
N ILE A 181 -11.83 -14.58 -7.88
CA ILE A 181 -11.11 -14.92 -9.13
C ILE A 181 -10.31 -16.21 -8.96
N LEU A 182 -9.65 -16.35 -7.81
CA LEU A 182 -8.98 -17.60 -7.40
C LEU A 182 -10.07 -18.65 -7.15
N GLY A 183 -10.15 -19.65 -8.01
CA GLY A 183 -11.17 -20.69 -7.92
C GLY A 183 -11.13 -21.44 -6.58
N HIS A 184 -12.15 -21.26 -5.76
CA HIS A 184 -12.26 -21.89 -4.44
C HIS A 184 -12.76 -23.35 -4.46
N GLY A 185 -13.05 -23.90 -5.62
CA GLY A 185 -13.49 -25.27 -5.75
C GLY A 185 -12.37 -26.16 -6.29
N LEU A 186 -11.74 -26.94 -5.44
CA LEU A 186 -11.01 -28.10 -5.93
C LEU A 186 -12.05 -29.08 -6.45
N ASP A 187 -12.25 -29.12 -7.79
CA ASP A 187 -13.20 -30.03 -8.41
C ASP A 187 -12.82 -31.48 -8.06
N HIS A 188 -13.85 -32.29 -7.83
CA HIS A 188 -13.63 -33.73 -7.61
C HIS A 188 -13.44 -34.42 -8.96
N PHE A 189 -12.31 -35.09 -9.12
CA PHE A 189 -12.02 -35.93 -10.27
C PHE A 189 -12.00 -37.40 -9.84
N ASN A 190 -12.63 -38.28 -10.63
CA ASN A 190 -12.73 -39.69 -10.27
C ASN A 190 -11.37 -40.40 -10.20
N GLY A 191 -10.35 -39.92 -10.90
CA GLY A 191 -9.01 -40.52 -10.95
C GLY A 191 -7.90 -39.69 -10.28
N ALA A 192 -8.24 -38.61 -9.59
CA ALA A 192 -7.25 -37.77 -8.90
C ALA A 192 -7.82 -37.10 -7.65
N ASP A 193 -6.97 -36.92 -6.65
CA ASP A 193 -7.21 -36.02 -5.51
C ASP A 193 -6.34 -34.79 -5.63
N ILE A 194 -6.89 -33.62 -5.29
CA ILE A 194 -6.17 -32.34 -5.33
C ILE A 194 -6.32 -31.64 -4.00
N GLY A 195 -5.22 -31.08 -3.49
CA GLY A 195 -5.18 -30.21 -2.32
C GLY A 195 -4.34 -28.99 -2.63
N ALA A 196 -4.73 -27.83 -2.12
CA ALA A 196 -3.96 -26.61 -2.21
C ALA A 196 -4.20 -25.72 -0.99
N VAL A 197 -3.21 -24.90 -0.67
CA VAL A 197 -3.35 -23.80 0.30
C VAL A 197 -2.65 -22.57 -0.25
N TYR A 198 -3.22 -21.42 0.08
CA TYR A 198 -2.71 -20.10 -0.28
C TYR A 198 -2.80 -19.17 0.93
N PHE A 199 -1.70 -18.53 1.26
CA PHE A 199 -1.59 -17.53 2.33
C PHE A 199 -0.82 -16.32 1.79
N PRO A 200 -1.50 -15.20 1.48
CA PRO A 200 -0.80 -14.00 1.05
C PRO A 200 0.00 -13.39 2.20
N ALA A 201 1.17 -12.81 1.90
CA ALA A 201 2.00 -12.08 2.86
C ALA A 201 1.35 -10.77 3.32
N GLY A 202 0.48 -10.19 2.48
CA GLY A 202 -0.26 -8.97 2.75
C GLY A 202 -1.77 -9.18 2.67
N GLU A 203 -2.51 -8.09 2.50
CA GLU A 203 -3.96 -8.16 2.29
C GLU A 203 -4.34 -8.81 0.95
N VAL A 204 -3.49 -8.60 -0.09
CA VAL A 204 -3.59 -9.21 -1.41
C VAL A 204 -2.21 -9.69 -1.84
N GLY A 205 -2.15 -10.78 -2.60
CA GLY A 205 -0.89 -11.40 -3.04
C GLY A 205 -0.74 -11.49 -4.55
N GLY A 206 0.48 -11.78 -5.00
CA GLY A 206 0.84 -12.03 -6.39
C GLY A 206 0.71 -13.49 -6.79
N ASP A 207 0.77 -14.39 -5.84
CA ASP A 207 0.62 -15.82 -6.05
C ASP A 207 -0.79 -16.22 -6.46
N PHE A 208 -0.89 -17.26 -7.24
CA PHE A 208 -2.17 -17.88 -7.55
C PHE A 208 -2.03 -19.35 -7.97
N TYR A 209 -3.11 -20.08 -7.80
CA TYR A 209 -3.29 -21.39 -8.40
C TYR A 209 -4.69 -21.50 -9.00
N ASP A 210 -4.82 -22.33 -10.00
CA ASP A 210 -6.11 -22.67 -10.61
C ASP A 210 -6.16 -24.16 -10.95
N VAL A 211 -7.33 -24.76 -10.75
CA VAL A 211 -7.68 -26.09 -11.26
C VAL A 211 -8.87 -25.93 -12.21
N ILE A 212 -8.63 -26.17 -13.48
CA ILE A 212 -9.61 -25.90 -14.53
C ILE A 212 -10.05 -27.23 -15.15
N LYS A 213 -11.30 -27.61 -14.91
CA LYS A 213 -11.88 -28.83 -15.50
C LYS A 213 -12.04 -28.64 -17.01
N LEU A 214 -11.44 -29.53 -17.79
CA LEU A 214 -11.61 -29.57 -19.24
C LEU A 214 -12.74 -30.52 -19.64
N ASN A 215 -12.79 -31.68 -19.00
CA ASN A 215 -13.87 -32.69 -19.10
C ASN A 215 -13.83 -33.58 -17.84
N GLU A 216 -14.61 -34.67 -17.83
CA GLU A 216 -14.71 -35.55 -16.64
C GLU A 216 -13.40 -36.22 -16.26
N ASN A 217 -12.49 -36.46 -17.21
CA ASN A 217 -11.24 -37.18 -17.01
C ASN A 217 -10.00 -36.37 -17.38
N SER A 218 -10.14 -35.05 -17.63
CA SER A 218 -9.01 -34.19 -17.96
C SER A 218 -9.17 -32.83 -17.32
N PHE A 219 -8.10 -32.34 -16.71
CA PHE A 219 -8.06 -31.03 -16.05
C PHE A 219 -6.70 -30.36 -16.23
N PHE A 220 -6.71 -29.06 -16.04
CA PHE A 220 -5.54 -28.22 -16.08
C PHE A 220 -5.22 -27.70 -14.69
N VAL A 221 -3.95 -27.69 -14.32
CA VAL A 221 -3.44 -27.10 -13.09
C VAL A 221 -2.48 -26.00 -13.47
N VAL A 222 -2.61 -24.88 -12.85
CA VAL A 222 -1.66 -23.75 -12.97
C VAL A 222 -1.30 -23.27 -11.59
N LEU A 223 -0.02 -23.01 -11.39
CA LEU A 223 0.51 -22.30 -10.23
C LEU A 223 1.39 -21.17 -10.76
N GLY A 224 1.22 -19.95 -10.27
CA GLY A 224 1.99 -18.80 -10.70
C GLY A 224 2.31 -17.86 -9.57
N ASP A 225 3.40 -17.13 -9.74
CA ASP A 225 3.89 -16.12 -8.81
C ASP A 225 4.31 -14.87 -9.60
N VAL A 226 3.77 -13.73 -9.20
CA VAL A 226 4.02 -12.43 -9.83
C VAL A 226 5.09 -11.67 -9.04
N SER A 227 6.13 -11.26 -9.72
CA SER A 227 7.18 -10.42 -9.12
C SER A 227 6.60 -9.16 -8.47
N ASN A 228 7.20 -8.71 -7.37
CA ASN A 228 6.70 -7.65 -6.48
C ASN A 228 5.45 -8.07 -5.68
N LYS A 229 4.99 -7.20 -4.80
CA LYS A 229 3.90 -7.49 -3.85
C LYS A 229 2.78 -6.45 -3.94
N GLY A 230 1.65 -6.75 -3.31
CA GLY A 230 0.52 -5.84 -3.15
C GLY A 230 -0.34 -5.69 -4.41
N ILE A 231 -1.05 -4.57 -4.53
CA ILE A 231 -2.08 -4.35 -5.56
C ILE A 231 -1.59 -4.56 -6.99
N PRO A 232 -0.39 -4.07 -7.41
CA PRO A 232 0.07 -4.30 -8.79
C PRO A 232 0.23 -5.78 -9.12
N ALA A 233 0.80 -6.57 -8.21
CA ALA A 233 0.96 -8.00 -8.38
C ALA A 233 -0.39 -8.72 -8.43
N ALA A 234 -1.32 -8.40 -7.53
CA ALA A 234 -2.66 -8.96 -7.50
C ALA A 234 -3.47 -8.68 -8.79
N LEU A 235 -3.30 -7.50 -9.39
CA LEU A 235 -3.95 -7.18 -10.67
C LEU A 235 -3.38 -7.99 -11.84
N ILE A 236 -2.06 -8.16 -11.90
CA ILE A 236 -1.40 -8.98 -12.94
C ILE A 236 -1.82 -10.44 -12.77
N MET A 237 -1.80 -10.96 -11.55
CA MET A 237 -2.29 -12.29 -11.22
C MET A 237 -3.71 -12.50 -11.73
N SER A 238 -4.62 -11.58 -11.40
CA SER A 238 -6.03 -11.64 -11.83
C SER A 238 -6.16 -11.65 -13.36
N ALA A 239 -5.36 -10.86 -14.06
CA ALA A 239 -5.31 -10.85 -15.50
C ALA A 239 -4.80 -12.19 -16.07
N CYS A 240 -3.74 -12.77 -15.49
CA CYS A 240 -3.19 -14.06 -15.88
C CYS A 240 -4.24 -15.18 -15.74
N SER A 241 -4.87 -15.30 -14.57
CA SER A 241 -5.92 -16.29 -14.31
C SER A 241 -7.09 -16.13 -15.28
N GLY A 242 -7.58 -14.89 -15.50
CA GLY A 242 -8.65 -14.60 -16.44
C GLY A 242 -8.32 -14.97 -17.89
N VAL A 243 -7.11 -14.68 -18.34
CA VAL A 243 -6.62 -15.03 -19.69
C VAL A 243 -6.52 -16.55 -19.85
N ILE A 244 -5.95 -17.25 -18.89
CA ILE A 244 -5.82 -18.72 -18.93
C ILE A 244 -7.20 -19.39 -19.01
N LYS A 245 -8.12 -19.02 -18.12
CA LYS A 245 -9.49 -19.54 -18.10
C LYS A 245 -10.21 -19.27 -19.42
N SER A 246 -10.06 -18.07 -19.98
CA SER A 246 -10.68 -17.69 -21.26
C SER A 246 -10.16 -18.51 -22.42
N ILE A 247 -8.83 -18.71 -22.53
CA ILE A 247 -8.22 -19.51 -23.59
C ILE A 247 -8.69 -20.97 -23.47
N LEU A 248 -8.66 -21.56 -22.29
CA LEU A 248 -9.06 -22.96 -22.07
C LEU A 248 -10.56 -23.20 -22.29
N SER A 249 -11.41 -22.19 -22.02
CA SER A 249 -12.84 -22.30 -22.29
C SER A 249 -13.17 -22.31 -23.78
N VAL A 250 -12.41 -21.59 -24.61
CA VAL A 250 -12.58 -21.51 -26.05
C VAL A 250 -11.87 -22.65 -26.77
N ASN A 251 -10.68 -23.05 -26.30
CA ASN A 251 -9.89 -24.12 -26.90
C ASN A 251 -9.33 -25.07 -25.82
N PRO A 252 -10.18 -26.00 -25.31
CA PRO A 252 -9.73 -26.94 -24.27
C PRO A 252 -8.68 -27.96 -24.78
N GLY A 253 -8.50 -28.07 -26.09
CA GLY A 253 -7.52 -28.94 -26.73
C GLY A 253 -6.13 -28.28 -26.97
N ILE A 254 -5.96 -27.04 -26.59
CA ILE A 254 -4.66 -26.35 -26.77
C ILE A 254 -3.53 -27.10 -26.07
N SER A 255 -2.36 -27.22 -26.70
CA SER A 255 -1.20 -27.80 -26.04
C SER A 255 -0.68 -26.90 -24.90
N VAL A 256 -0.03 -27.51 -23.90
CA VAL A 256 0.44 -26.78 -22.72
C VAL A 256 1.46 -25.71 -23.10
N SER A 257 2.37 -26.01 -24.03
CA SER A 257 3.34 -25.05 -24.54
C SER A 257 2.69 -23.89 -25.31
N ALA A 258 1.69 -24.17 -26.15
CA ALA A 258 0.97 -23.14 -26.91
C ALA A 258 0.12 -22.23 -25.99
N LEU A 259 -0.42 -22.77 -24.90
CA LEU A 259 -1.06 -21.96 -23.87
C LEU A 259 -0.06 -21.00 -23.23
N ALA A 260 1.10 -21.52 -22.76
CA ALA A 260 2.16 -20.71 -22.18
C ALA A 260 2.64 -19.60 -23.12
N GLU A 261 2.87 -19.92 -24.43
CA GLU A 261 3.24 -18.93 -25.45
C GLU A 261 2.16 -17.86 -25.66
N THR A 262 0.88 -18.25 -25.66
CA THR A 262 -0.22 -17.32 -25.86
C THR A 262 -0.37 -16.39 -24.67
N VAL A 263 -0.31 -16.91 -23.43
CA VAL A 263 -0.32 -16.12 -22.21
C VAL A 263 0.85 -15.17 -22.20
N ASN A 264 2.08 -15.65 -22.46
CA ASN A 264 3.27 -14.82 -22.50
C ASN A 264 3.16 -13.67 -23.50
N ARG A 265 2.71 -13.92 -24.71
CA ARG A 265 2.55 -12.91 -25.76
C ARG A 265 1.55 -11.83 -25.35
N LEU A 266 0.44 -12.21 -24.74
CA LEU A 266 -0.54 -11.25 -24.21
C LEU A 266 0.03 -10.41 -23.06
N MET A 267 0.79 -11.01 -22.16
CA MET A 267 1.45 -10.28 -21.06
C MET A 267 2.50 -9.29 -21.58
N VAL A 268 3.39 -9.72 -22.48
CA VAL A 268 4.42 -8.86 -23.09
C VAL A 268 3.80 -7.71 -23.88
N SER A 269 2.73 -7.96 -24.65
CA SER A 269 2.16 -6.96 -25.56
C SER A 269 1.28 -5.92 -24.87
N SER A 270 0.62 -6.26 -23.77
CA SER A 270 -0.51 -5.47 -23.28
C SER A 270 -0.43 -5.09 -21.80
N ILE A 271 0.19 -5.90 -20.94
CA ILE A 271 0.01 -5.76 -19.49
C ILE A 271 1.30 -5.36 -18.78
N ILE A 272 2.45 -5.96 -19.13
CA ILE A 272 3.70 -5.81 -18.36
C ILE A 272 4.70 -4.85 -19.00
N ARG A 273 4.48 -4.44 -20.26
CA ARG A 273 5.44 -3.72 -21.12
C ARG A 273 6.04 -2.41 -20.54
N GLN A 274 5.51 -1.86 -19.49
CA GLN A 274 5.97 -0.58 -18.90
C GLN A 274 6.48 -0.67 -17.47
N ARG A 275 6.55 -1.87 -16.91
CA ARG A 275 6.96 -2.08 -15.52
C ARG A 275 7.89 -3.28 -15.49
N ASP A 276 8.99 -3.20 -14.78
CA ASP A 276 9.95 -4.29 -14.57
C ASP A 276 9.32 -5.46 -13.76
N MET A 277 8.13 -5.92 -14.21
CA MET A 277 7.39 -7.01 -13.58
C MET A 277 7.40 -8.22 -14.50
N PHE A 278 7.34 -9.39 -13.93
CA PHE A 278 7.28 -10.66 -14.62
C PHE A 278 6.43 -11.65 -13.81
N VAL A 279 6.11 -12.77 -14.40
CA VAL A 279 5.38 -13.85 -13.73
C VAL A 279 6.12 -15.15 -13.95
N THR A 280 6.33 -15.91 -12.90
CA THR A 280 6.74 -17.31 -13.00
C THR A 280 5.51 -18.19 -13.00
N MET A 281 5.43 -19.21 -13.88
CA MET A 281 4.26 -20.07 -13.96
C MET A 281 4.66 -21.52 -14.19
N PHE A 282 3.92 -22.42 -13.57
CA PHE A 282 3.96 -23.84 -13.86
C PHE A 282 2.57 -24.27 -14.41
N TYR A 283 2.55 -24.84 -15.58
CA TYR A 283 1.36 -25.31 -16.26
C TYR A 283 1.39 -26.84 -16.31
N ALA A 284 0.28 -27.51 -15.97
CA ALA A 284 0.17 -28.95 -16.03
C ALA A 284 -1.23 -29.39 -16.51
N ARG A 285 -1.28 -30.26 -17.50
CA ARG A 285 -2.48 -30.93 -17.97
C ARG A 285 -2.44 -32.40 -17.57
N PHE A 286 -3.44 -32.84 -16.84
CA PHE A 286 -3.68 -34.24 -16.54
C PHE A 286 -4.72 -34.79 -17.48
N ASP A 287 -4.40 -35.89 -18.16
CA ASP A 287 -5.34 -36.72 -18.92
C ASP A 287 -5.42 -38.11 -18.28
N LEU A 288 -6.51 -38.34 -17.55
CA LEU A 288 -6.71 -39.58 -16.79
C LEU A 288 -7.20 -40.75 -17.68
N ASN A 289 -7.63 -40.47 -18.92
CA ASN A 289 -7.94 -41.53 -19.89
C ASN A 289 -6.65 -42.09 -20.50
N GLU A 290 -5.75 -41.20 -20.89
CA GLU A 290 -4.46 -41.58 -21.46
C GLU A 290 -3.40 -41.85 -20.40
N MET A 291 -3.74 -41.63 -19.11
CA MET A 291 -2.83 -41.72 -17.98
C MET A 291 -1.53 -40.91 -18.26
N LYS A 292 -1.71 -39.65 -18.63
CA LYS A 292 -0.62 -38.79 -19.08
C LYS A 292 -0.63 -37.43 -18.39
N LEU A 293 0.56 -36.99 -17.96
CA LEU A 293 0.85 -35.62 -17.53
C LEU A 293 1.63 -34.90 -18.62
N THR A 294 1.12 -33.77 -19.09
CA THR A 294 1.86 -32.85 -19.97
C THR A 294 2.07 -31.54 -19.20
N TYR A 295 3.30 -31.02 -19.15
CA TYR A 295 3.61 -29.85 -18.35
C TYR A 295 4.53 -28.87 -19.08
N CYS A 296 4.54 -27.60 -18.62
CA CYS A 296 5.45 -26.58 -19.06
C CYS A 296 5.82 -25.67 -17.87
N ASN A 297 7.10 -25.57 -17.58
CA ASN A 297 7.65 -24.67 -16.58
C ASN A 297 8.06 -23.35 -17.23
N ALA A 298 7.37 -22.26 -16.95
CA ALA A 298 7.69 -20.92 -17.45
C ALA A 298 8.44 -20.12 -16.39
N GLY A 299 9.68 -20.51 -16.12
CA GLY A 299 10.58 -19.85 -15.18
C GLY A 299 10.20 -20.01 -13.70
N HIS A 300 9.28 -20.90 -13.38
CA HIS A 300 8.87 -21.20 -12.00
C HIS A 300 9.81 -22.19 -11.33
N LEU A 301 9.68 -22.36 -10.00
CA LEU A 301 10.36 -23.45 -9.29
C LEU A 301 9.97 -24.79 -9.92
N PRO A 302 10.90 -25.72 -10.06
CA PRO A 302 10.61 -27.03 -10.65
C PRO A 302 9.56 -27.79 -9.83
N GLY A 303 8.53 -28.31 -10.50
CA GLY A 303 7.57 -29.20 -9.87
C GLY A 303 8.25 -30.50 -9.39
N LEU A 304 7.88 -30.96 -8.21
CA LEU A 304 8.38 -32.24 -7.67
C LEU A 304 7.38 -33.34 -8.01
N PHE A 305 7.76 -34.25 -8.88
CA PHE A 305 6.97 -35.40 -9.25
C PHE A 305 7.46 -36.63 -8.50
N TRP A 306 6.57 -37.23 -7.72
CA TRP A 306 6.81 -38.53 -7.06
C TRP A 306 6.41 -39.66 -7.99
N ASP A 307 7.39 -40.41 -8.46
CA ASP A 307 7.15 -41.68 -9.15
C ASP A 307 6.92 -42.80 -8.11
N ASN A 308 5.68 -43.23 -7.99
CA ASN A 308 5.30 -44.20 -6.97
C ASN A 308 5.89 -45.60 -7.23
N ALA A 309 6.17 -45.96 -8.49
CA ALA A 309 6.79 -47.24 -8.82
C ALA A 309 8.27 -47.24 -8.48
N GLU A 310 8.98 -46.14 -8.75
CA GLU A 310 10.43 -46.01 -8.50
C GLU A 310 10.73 -45.49 -7.08
N GLN A 311 9.71 -45.04 -6.33
CA GLN A 311 9.82 -44.43 -5.01
C GLN A 311 10.84 -43.28 -4.98
N SER A 312 10.78 -42.43 -5.99
CA SER A 312 11.76 -41.38 -6.21
C SER A 312 11.10 -40.06 -6.68
N ILE A 313 11.78 -38.96 -6.39
CA ILE A 313 11.37 -37.62 -6.87
C ILE A 313 12.06 -37.31 -8.18
N VAL A 314 11.27 -36.91 -9.17
CA VAL A 314 11.72 -36.35 -10.43
C VAL A 314 11.40 -34.87 -10.50
N SER A 315 12.39 -34.05 -10.84
CA SER A 315 12.22 -32.59 -10.97
C SER A 315 11.72 -32.24 -12.38
N LEU A 316 10.56 -31.62 -12.49
CA LEU A 316 9.95 -31.23 -13.76
C LEU A 316 10.39 -29.81 -14.12
N GLN A 317 11.24 -29.68 -15.16
CA GLN A 317 11.90 -28.41 -15.53
C GLN A 317 11.65 -27.96 -16.96
N GLU A 318 11.18 -28.84 -17.83
CA GLU A 318 10.98 -28.53 -19.25
C GLU A 318 9.99 -27.37 -19.42
N GLY A 319 10.37 -26.39 -20.26
CA GLY A 319 9.55 -25.20 -20.49
C GLY A 319 10.31 -24.08 -21.17
N GLY A 320 10.37 -22.93 -20.51
CA GLY A 320 11.03 -21.72 -21.01
C GLY A 320 11.24 -20.68 -19.89
N PRO A 321 11.64 -19.46 -20.24
CA PRO A 321 11.87 -18.39 -19.29
C PRO A 321 10.56 -17.86 -18.68
N ILE A 322 10.69 -16.92 -17.75
CA ILE A 322 9.60 -16.22 -17.10
C ILE A 322 8.65 -15.53 -18.10
N VAL A 323 7.39 -15.43 -17.72
CA VAL A 323 6.33 -14.81 -18.52
C VAL A 323 6.38 -13.29 -18.40
N GLY A 324 6.20 -12.60 -19.54
CA GLY A 324 6.01 -11.15 -19.56
C GLY A 324 7.24 -10.33 -19.97
N GLN A 325 8.43 -10.94 -20.11
CA GLN A 325 9.65 -10.21 -20.48
C GLN A 325 10.11 -10.44 -21.90
N PHE A 326 9.99 -11.66 -22.43
CA PHE A 326 10.55 -12.03 -23.72
C PHE A 326 9.49 -12.70 -24.61
N ASP A 327 9.48 -12.38 -25.90
CA ASP A 327 8.68 -13.13 -26.87
C ASP A 327 9.46 -14.40 -27.27
N VAL A 328 9.09 -15.52 -26.68
CA VAL A 328 9.82 -16.79 -26.80
C VAL A 328 8.85 -17.94 -27.02
N ARG A 329 9.41 -19.06 -27.52
CA ARG A 329 8.68 -20.32 -27.58
C ARG A 329 8.97 -21.16 -26.33
N TYR A 330 7.93 -21.88 -25.89
CA TYR A 330 8.03 -22.77 -24.74
C TYR A 330 8.07 -24.23 -25.21
N ARG A 331 8.77 -25.06 -24.44
CA ARG A 331 8.74 -26.51 -24.60
C ARG A 331 7.79 -27.10 -23.58
N GLN A 332 7.30 -28.31 -23.82
CA GLN A 332 6.54 -29.07 -22.86
C GLN A 332 7.22 -30.41 -22.61
N GLY A 333 7.14 -30.88 -21.37
CA GLY A 333 7.53 -32.20 -20.97
C GLY A 333 6.30 -33.11 -20.82
N GLU A 334 6.54 -34.42 -20.87
CA GLU A 334 5.49 -35.41 -20.72
C GLU A 334 5.93 -36.50 -19.75
N ARG A 335 4.97 -37.07 -19.02
CA ARG A 335 5.13 -38.22 -18.13
C ARG A 335 3.91 -39.13 -18.24
N ASP A 336 4.15 -40.44 -18.27
CA ASP A 336 3.12 -41.41 -18.06
C ASP A 336 2.76 -41.42 -16.57
N LEU A 337 1.46 -41.53 -16.28
CA LEU A 337 0.93 -41.54 -14.92
C LEU A 337 0.60 -42.96 -14.49
N LYS A 338 0.83 -43.24 -13.19
CA LYS A 338 0.43 -44.45 -12.54
C LYS A 338 -0.32 -44.14 -11.25
N PRO A 339 -1.19 -45.04 -10.79
CA PRO A 339 -1.81 -44.89 -9.48
C PRO A 339 -0.78 -44.70 -8.36
N GLY A 340 -1.01 -43.71 -7.51
CA GLY A 340 -0.09 -43.30 -6.45
C GLY A 340 0.92 -42.24 -6.83
N ASP A 341 1.10 -41.93 -8.11
CA ASP A 341 1.96 -40.79 -8.54
C ASP A 341 1.42 -39.47 -8.02
N ARG A 342 2.33 -38.54 -7.71
CA ARG A 342 1.98 -37.25 -7.17
C ARG A 342 2.79 -36.10 -7.81
N LEU A 343 2.14 -34.97 -8.00
CA LEU A 343 2.79 -33.73 -8.37
C LEU A 343 2.65 -32.75 -7.21
N PHE A 344 3.78 -32.22 -6.73
CA PHE A 344 3.84 -31.18 -5.72
C PHE A 344 4.41 -29.90 -6.33
N LEU A 345 3.62 -28.84 -6.31
CA LEU A 345 3.96 -27.49 -6.80
C LEU A 345 3.96 -26.52 -5.61
N PHE A 346 4.86 -25.55 -5.63
CA PHE A 346 4.97 -24.55 -4.59
C PHE A 346 5.67 -23.29 -5.11
N THR A 347 5.34 -22.15 -4.51
CA THR A 347 6.02 -20.86 -4.74
C THR A 347 7.25 -20.72 -3.82
N ASP A 348 8.02 -19.68 -4.05
CA ASP A 348 9.24 -19.41 -3.28
C ASP A 348 8.97 -19.12 -1.79
N GLY A 349 7.76 -18.67 -1.43
CA GLY A 349 7.34 -18.54 -0.03
C GLY A 349 7.49 -19.83 0.81
N LEU A 350 7.48 -21.01 0.18
CA LEU A 350 7.86 -22.26 0.86
C LEU A 350 9.37 -22.35 1.11
N THR A 351 10.16 -22.08 0.09
CA THR A 351 11.62 -22.31 0.15
C THR A 351 12.39 -21.16 0.76
N GLU A 352 11.84 -19.94 0.69
CA GLU A 352 12.43 -18.72 1.23
C GLU A 352 11.93 -18.37 2.63
N ALA A 353 10.98 -19.16 3.18
CA ALA A 353 10.62 -19.07 4.59
C ALA A 353 11.87 -19.14 5.46
N ALA A 354 12.09 -18.14 6.32
CA ALA A 354 13.29 -18.02 7.14
C ALA A 354 13.02 -18.36 8.61
N ASP A 355 14.03 -18.87 9.32
CA ASP A 355 14.00 -19.00 10.78
C ASP A 355 14.47 -17.71 11.48
N ALA A 356 14.46 -17.69 12.81
CA ALA A 356 14.92 -16.57 13.62
C ALA A 356 16.41 -16.18 13.40
N GLN A 357 17.19 -17.02 12.72
CA GLN A 357 18.59 -16.78 12.33
C GLN A 357 18.76 -16.46 10.85
N ASN A 358 17.65 -16.16 10.13
CA ASN A 358 17.61 -15.92 8.68
C ASN A 358 18.09 -17.11 7.81
N LYS A 359 17.99 -18.33 8.32
CA LYS A 359 18.27 -19.52 7.54
C LYS A 359 17.01 -19.92 6.79
N LEU A 360 17.11 -20.09 5.47
CA LEU A 360 15.97 -20.45 4.65
C LEU A 360 15.54 -21.90 4.84
N PHE A 361 14.25 -22.17 4.70
CA PHE A 361 13.69 -23.53 4.69
C PHE A 361 14.36 -24.34 3.58
N GLY A 362 14.37 -23.85 2.38
CA GLY A 362 15.09 -24.36 1.24
C GLY A 362 14.45 -25.61 0.62
N ARG A 363 14.83 -25.86 -0.63
CA ARG A 363 14.30 -26.96 -1.43
C ARG A 363 14.53 -28.34 -0.79
N GLN A 364 15.69 -28.57 -0.19
CA GLN A 364 16.01 -29.87 0.40
C GLN A 364 15.03 -30.26 1.51
N ARG A 365 14.62 -29.31 2.37
CA ARG A 365 13.60 -29.57 3.39
C ARG A 365 12.22 -29.77 2.78
N ALA A 366 11.88 -29.02 1.71
CA ALA A 366 10.63 -29.23 1.00
C ALA A 366 10.51 -30.65 0.43
N GLU A 367 11.60 -31.18 -0.18
CA GLU A 367 11.66 -32.56 -0.65
C GLU A 367 11.57 -33.59 0.52
N GLN A 368 12.23 -33.33 1.64
CA GLN A 368 12.15 -34.20 2.83
C GLN A 368 10.74 -34.26 3.42
N VAL A 369 10.06 -33.10 3.54
CA VAL A 369 8.68 -33.03 4.02
C VAL A 369 7.75 -33.73 3.03
N PHE A 370 7.94 -33.53 1.71
CA PHE A 370 7.14 -34.21 0.70
C PHE A 370 7.20 -35.73 0.84
N ILE A 371 8.40 -36.28 1.05
CA ILE A 371 8.59 -37.73 1.26
C ILE A 371 8.01 -38.20 2.61
N SER A 372 8.27 -37.46 3.68
CA SER A 372 7.84 -37.89 5.03
C SER A 372 6.32 -37.90 5.19
N GLU A 373 5.61 -37.06 4.46
CA GLU A 373 4.16 -36.91 4.53
C GLU A 373 3.45 -37.50 3.27
N ILE A 374 4.15 -38.42 2.55
CA ILE A 374 3.67 -38.93 1.26
C ILE A 374 2.37 -39.76 1.39
N GLU A 375 2.08 -40.36 2.53
CA GLU A 375 0.87 -41.16 2.75
C GLU A 375 -0.39 -40.30 2.93
N LEU A 376 -0.24 -39.03 3.31
CA LEU A 376 -1.38 -38.14 3.50
C LEU A 376 -2.14 -37.88 2.18
N SER A 377 -3.43 -37.64 2.28
CA SER A 377 -4.19 -37.12 1.16
C SER A 377 -3.73 -35.70 0.82
N PRO A 378 -3.88 -35.21 -0.43
CA PRO A 378 -3.52 -33.84 -0.77
C PRO A 378 -4.18 -32.77 0.11
N ALA A 379 -5.42 -33.02 0.55
CA ALA A 379 -6.17 -32.13 1.44
C ALA A 379 -5.57 -32.05 2.86
N GLU A 380 -4.93 -33.14 3.32
CA GLU A 380 -4.23 -33.20 4.62
C GLU A 380 -2.77 -32.75 4.48
N PHE A 381 -2.13 -33.09 3.36
CA PHE A 381 -0.74 -32.79 3.07
C PHE A 381 -0.47 -31.27 3.04
N CYS A 382 -1.25 -30.51 2.27
CA CYS A 382 -0.98 -29.09 2.11
C CYS A 382 -1.05 -28.30 3.44
N PRO A 383 -2.07 -28.46 4.31
CA PRO A 383 -2.04 -27.84 5.63
C PRO A 383 -0.88 -28.33 6.51
N ARG A 384 -0.50 -29.60 6.41
CA ARG A 384 0.62 -30.17 7.17
C ARG A 384 1.95 -29.54 6.79
N VAL A 385 2.20 -29.33 5.50
CA VAL A 385 3.41 -28.62 5.02
C VAL A 385 3.45 -27.20 5.59
N LYS A 386 2.32 -26.50 5.61
CA LYS A 386 2.23 -25.15 6.22
C LYS A 386 2.59 -25.18 7.70
N GLU A 387 2.10 -26.16 8.47
CA GLU A 387 2.48 -26.34 9.87
C GLU A 387 4.00 -26.57 10.06
N TRP A 388 4.64 -27.32 9.16
CA TRP A 388 6.09 -27.50 9.17
C TRP A 388 6.85 -26.19 8.99
N VAL A 389 6.38 -25.36 8.03
CA VAL A 389 6.99 -24.06 7.76
C VAL A 389 6.76 -23.09 8.92
N ASP A 390 5.54 -23.04 9.47
CA ASP A 390 5.23 -22.16 10.61
C ASP A 390 6.09 -22.46 11.84
N ARG A 391 6.29 -23.75 12.15
CA ARG A 391 7.19 -24.16 13.22
C ARG A 391 8.65 -23.81 12.94
N PHE A 392 9.07 -23.93 11.68
CA PHE A 392 10.43 -23.58 11.29
C PHE A 392 10.67 -22.08 11.40
N SER A 393 9.69 -21.27 11.03
CA SER A 393 9.76 -19.81 11.04
C SER A 393 9.37 -19.18 12.38
N GLU A 394 9.20 -19.98 13.44
CA GLU A 394 8.87 -19.44 14.76
C GLU A 394 9.95 -18.47 15.25
N GLY A 395 9.56 -17.22 15.53
CA GLY A 395 10.47 -16.14 15.93
C GLY A 395 11.19 -15.41 14.80
N ALA A 396 10.86 -15.68 13.54
CA ALA A 396 11.34 -14.89 12.40
C ALA A 396 10.68 -13.50 12.36
N PRO A 397 11.35 -12.47 11.81
CA PRO A 397 10.75 -11.15 11.60
C PRO A 397 9.56 -11.22 10.64
N GLU A 398 8.47 -10.48 10.93
CA GLU A 398 7.27 -10.43 10.07
C GLU A 398 7.58 -9.94 8.64
N GLU A 399 8.58 -9.07 8.48
CA GLU A 399 9.00 -8.51 7.18
C GLU A 399 9.61 -9.56 6.23
N SER A 400 9.96 -10.74 6.72
CA SER A 400 10.55 -11.82 5.92
C SER A 400 9.53 -12.75 5.26
N HIS A 401 8.23 -12.52 5.44
CA HIS A 401 7.19 -13.38 4.88
C HIS A 401 6.89 -13.02 3.42
N ASP A 402 6.81 -14.06 2.57
CA ASP A 402 6.31 -13.98 1.20
C ASP A 402 4.97 -14.66 1.03
N ASP A 403 4.32 -14.44 -0.13
CA ASP A 403 3.12 -15.18 -0.47
C ASP A 403 3.44 -16.69 -0.46
N PHE A 404 2.61 -17.47 0.21
CA PHE A 404 2.83 -18.90 0.39
C PHE A 404 1.75 -19.67 -0.33
N THR A 405 2.13 -20.36 -1.40
CA THR A 405 1.21 -21.18 -2.19
C THR A 405 1.79 -22.56 -2.42
N ILE A 406 1.03 -23.57 -2.11
CA ILE A 406 1.37 -24.95 -2.42
C ILE A 406 0.17 -25.71 -2.94
N MET A 407 0.42 -26.67 -3.80
CA MET A 407 -0.57 -27.57 -4.37
C MET A 407 -0.01 -28.98 -4.53
N GLN A 408 -0.83 -29.97 -4.24
CA GLN A 408 -0.52 -31.36 -4.54
C GLN A 408 -1.65 -32.00 -5.33
N VAL A 409 -1.29 -32.75 -6.36
CA VAL A 409 -2.19 -33.64 -7.13
C VAL A 409 -1.73 -35.07 -6.91
N ARG A 410 -2.64 -35.98 -6.54
CA ARG A 410 -2.39 -37.43 -6.41
C ARG A 410 -3.26 -38.17 -7.42
N VAL A 411 -2.66 -39.05 -8.22
CA VAL A 411 -3.35 -39.98 -9.12
C VAL A 411 -3.88 -41.16 -8.32
N LYS A 412 -5.12 -41.57 -8.52
CA LYS A 412 -5.76 -42.73 -7.82
C LYS A 412 -5.51 -44.03 -8.51
#